data_e10000bc2c38e2d069b110ebba99b61f
#
_entry.id   e10000bc2c38e2d069b110ebba99b61f
#
_cell.length_a   1.000
_cell.length_b   1.000
_cell.length_c   1.000
_cell.angle_alpha   90.00
_cell.angle_beta   90.00
_cell.angle_gamma   90.00
#
_symmetry.space_group_name_H-M   'P 1'
#
loop_
_entity.id
_entity.type
_entity.pdbx_description
1 polymer ?
#
loop_
_entity_poly.entity_id
_entity_poly.type
_entity_poly.pdbx_seq_one_letter_code
_entity_poly.pdbx_strand_id
1 'polypeptide(L)'
;MGKEVRIRDRIDVSPRFVESDAIRLNNMFRGRDTAEMLESVIRDQLAGDVALVSSFGAESAVLLHLVSQVDRSLPVLFLETGKHFPETLAYRDELTDRLRLNLINLTPDPDELAAKDESGLRWSYDPDGCCDIRKVRPLARAMERFDASITGRKGFQSATRRGLPRFEIDASDGEGRLKINPLADWDTARIEDYFERHDLPRHPLVAEGYPSIGCAPCTNKVRPGEDPRSGRWSGWDKTECGIHSDGDQAVF
;
A
#
# COMPACT_ATOMS: atom_id res chain seq x y z
N MET A 1 25.08 17.70 -24.17
CA MET A 1 25.72 16.57 -23.47
C MET A 1 24.60 15.63 -23.09
N GLY A 2 24.45 14.51 -23.83
CA GLY A 2 23.38 13.54 -23.61
C GLY A 2 23.68 12.73 -22.35
N LYS A 3 22.67 12.55 -21.48
CA LYS A 3 22.75 11.57 -20.39
C LYS A 3 22.70 10.17 -21.02
N GLU A 4 23.80 9.42 -20.91
CA GLU A 4 23.81 7.99 -21.20
C GLU A 4 22.78 7.30 -20.30
N VAL A 5 21.73 6.76 -20.92
CA VAL A 5 20.84 5.81 -20.27
C VAL A 5 21.65 4.53 -20.08
N ARG A 6 22.06 4.25 -18.85
CA ARG A 6 22.66 2.94 -18.52
C ARG A 6 21.58 1.88 -18.76
N ILE A 7 21.73 1.14 -19.85
CA ILE A 7 21.03 -0.12 -20.07
C ILE A 7 21.57 -1.07 -19.01
N ARG A 8 20.78 -1.35 -17.96
CA ARG A 8 21.10 -2.42 -17.03
C ARG A 8 21.08 -3.72 -17.82
N ASP A 9 22.21 -4.42 -17.89
CA ASP A 9 22.29 -5.75 -18.46
C ASP A 9 21.33 -6.67 -17.67
N ARG A 10 20.38 -7.27 -18.35
CA ARG A 10 19.34 -8.16 -17.78
C ARG A 10 19.87 -9.52 -17.32
N ILE A 11 21.16 -9.66 -17.06
CA ILE A 11 21.79 -10.94 -16.70
C ILE A 11 22.10 -11.03 -15.19
N ASP A 12 21.95 -9.96 -14.41
CA ASP A 12 22.09 -10.05 -12.96
C ASP A 12 20.78 -10.54 -12.34
N VAL A 13 20.70 -11.85 -12.13
CA VAL A 13 19.57 -12.55 -11.47
C VAL A 13 19.64 -12.48 -9.93
N SER A 14 20.56 -11.70 -9.38
CA SER A 14 20.65 -11.50 -7.94
C SER A 14 19.45 -10.68 -7.44
N PRO A 15 18.82 -11.07 -6.32
CA PRO A 15 17.76 -10.28 -5.72
C PRO A 15 18.29 -8.88 -5.34
N ARG A 16 17.47 -7.84 -5.45
CA ARG A 16 17.86 -6.44 -5.17
C ARG A 16 18.28 -6.25 -3.72
N PHE A 17 17.56 -6.90 -2.81
CA PHE A 17 17.84 -6.97 -1.38
C PHE A 17 17.65 -8.41 -0.91
N VAL A 18 18.30 -8.74 0.20
CA VAL A 18 18.19 -10.04 0.88
C VAL A 18 17.77 -9.83 2.33
N GLU A 19 17.36 -10.91 3.01
CA GLU A 19 16.86 -10.84 4.39
C GLU A 19 17.82 -10.14 5.36
N SER A 20 19.13 -10.32 5.19
CA SER A 20 20.14 -9.61 6.00
C SER A 20 20.10 -8.10 5.84
N ASP A 21 19.66 -7.57 4.69
CA ASP A 21 19.48 -6.13 4.49
C ASP A 21 18.29 -5.62 5.28
N ALA A 22 17.16 -6.34 5.24
CA ALA A 22 15.98 -6.02 6.03
C ALA A 22 16.30 -6.03 7.53
N ILE A 23 17.01 -7.04 8.02
CA ILE A 23 17.48 -7.12 9.42
C ILE A 23 18.38 -5.94 9.76
N ARG A 24 19.34 -5.61 8.92
CA ARG A 24 20.26 -4.47 9.11
C ARG A 24 19.51 -3.15 9.21
N LEU A 25 18.54 -2.92 8.31
CA LEU A 25 17.72 -1.71 8.29
C LEU A 25 16.82 -1.62 9.52
N ASN A 26 16.15 -2.71 9.91
CA ASN A 26 15.35 -2.75 11.14
C ASN A 26 16.20 -2.41 12.38
N ASN A 27 17.44 -2.91 12.47
CA ASN A 27 18.34 -2.57 13.57
C ASN A 27 18.79 -1.12 13.52
N MET A 28 19.10 -0.58 12.35
CA MET A 28 19.52 0.82 12.14
C MET A 28 18.45 1.82 12.61
N PHE A 29 17.16 1.52 12.33
CA PHE A 29 16.04 2.41 12.64
C PHE A 29 15.25 2.00 13.90
N ARG A 30 15.79 1.08 14.70
CA ARG A 30 15.15 0.69 15.96
C ARG A 30 15.03 1.89 16.91
N GLY A 31 13.79 2.26 17.26
CA GLY A 31 13.50 3.38 18.15
C GLY A 31 13.75 4.77 17.55
N ARG A 32 14.09 4.86 16.27
CA ARG A 32 14.21 6.15 15.58
C ARG A 32 12.85 6.67 15.13
N ASP A 33 12.79 7.99 14.96
CA ASP A 33 11.58 8.64 14.46
C ASP A 33 11.25 8.22 13.03
N THR A 34 9.95 8.21 12.72
CA THR A 34 9.44 7.81 11.40
C THR A 34 9.84 8.80 10.30
N ALA A 35 9.89 10.10 10.61
CA ALA A 35 10.29 11.11 9.63
C ALA A 35 11.77 10.96 9.27
N GLU A 36 12.68 10.77 10.25
CA GLU A 36 14.10 10.50 10.01
C GLU A 36 14.30 9.25 9.12
N MET A 37 13.55 8.20 9.39
CA MET A 37 13.60 6.98 8.58
C MET A 37 13.16 7.25 7.13
N LEU A 38 12.06 7.99 6.94
CA LEU A 38 11.57 8.34 5.60
C LEU A 38 12.54 9.25 4.85
N GLU A 39 13.21 10.18 5.53
CA GLU A 39 14.25 11.01 4.91
C GLU A 39 15.39 10.14 4.38
N SER A 40 15.92 9.22 5.19
CA SER A 40 16.98 8.31 4.76
C SER A 40 16.54 7.38 3.61
N VAL A 41 15.31 6.85 3.67
CA VAL A 41 14.78 5.98 2.61
C VAL A 41 14.61 6.74 1.29
N ILE A 42 14.06 7.97 1.34
CA ILE A 42 13.65 8.72 0.15
C ILE A 42 14.77 9.60 -0.37
N ARG A 43 15.35 10.49 0.48
CA ARG A 43 16.35 11.47 0.04
C ARG A 43 17.73 10.86 -0.11
N ASP A 44 18.13 10.01 0.84
CA ASP A 44 19.44 9.35 0.80
C ASP A 44 19.43 8.08 -0.05
N GLN A 45 18.26 7.72 -0.63
CA GLN A 45 18.04 6.55 -1.48
C GLN A 45 18.51 5.23 -0.84
N LEU A 46 18.33 5.10 0.47
CA LEU A 46 18.80 3.94 1.23
C LEU A 46 18.17 2.61 0.77
N ALA A 47 16.99 2.68 0.15
CA ALA A 47 16.27 1.54 -0.41
C ALA A 47 16.16 1.61 -1.95
N GLY A 48 17.04 2.40 -2.61
CA GLY A 48 16.99 2.62 -4.06
C GLY A 48 15.79 3.46 -4.49
N ASP A 49 15.26 3.17 -5.69
CA ASP A 49 14.08 3.83 -6.21
C ASP A 49 12.83 3.32 -5.49
N VAL A 50 12.09 4.22 -4.84
CA VAL A 50 10.92 3.84 -4.03
C VAL A 50 9.63 4.47 -4.54
N ALA A 51 8.49 3.79 -4.30
CA ALA A 51 7.16 4.34 -4.50
C ALA A 51 6.29 4.07 -3.27
N LEU A 52 5.36 5.01 -2.98
CA LEU A 52 4.33 4.80 -1.96
C LEU A 52 3.11 4.14 -2.58
N VAL A 53 2.68 2.99 -2.05
CA VAL A 53 1.43 2.33 -2.45
C VAL A 53 0.33 2.73 -1.46
N SER A 54 -0.70 3.42 -1.93
CA SER A 54 -1.80 3.90 -1.08
C SER A 54 -3.16 3.49 -1.63
N SER A 55 -4.04 3.03 -0.74
CA SER A 55 -5.46 2.78 -1.05
C SER A 55 -6.36 3.98 -0.75
N PHE A 56 -5.82 5.07 -0.24
CA PHE A 56 -6.57 6.24 0.27
C PHE A 56 -7.72 5.83 1.22
N GLY A 57 -7.48 4.82 2.06
CA GLY A 57 -8.42 4.37 3.09
C GLY A 57 -8.38 5.25 4.35
N ALA A 58 -9.06 4.79 5.40
CA ALA A 58 -9.38 5.55 6.62
C ALA A 58 -8.20 6.34 7.24
N GLU A 59 -7.00 5.75 7.25
CA GLU A 59 -5.82 6.32 7.93
C GLU A 59 -4.69 6.71 6.95
N SER A 60 -4.97 6.70 5.64
CA SER A 60 -3.95 6.92 4.60
C SER A 60 -3.33 8.31 4.66
N ALA A 61 -4.08 9.33 5.10
CA ALA A 61 -3.61 10.72 5.14
C ALA A 61 -2.34 10.88 5.99
N VAL A 62 -2.17 10.09 7.05
CA VAL A 62 -0.99 10.17 7.93
C VAL A 62 0.29 9.88 7.16
N LEU A 63 0.35 8.74 6.47
CA LEU A 63 1.56 8.37 5.72
C LEU A 63 1.77 9.26 4.49
N LEU A 64 0.70 9.61 3.79
CA LEU A 64 0.74 10.53 2.65
C LEU A 64 1.29 11.90 3.07
N HIS A 65 0.86 12.42 4.22
CA HIS A 65 1.37 13.67 4.76
C HIS A 65 2.86 13.54 5.14
N LEU A 66 3.25 12.51 5.90
CA LEU A 66 4.65 12.28 6.28
C LEU A 66 5.56 12.26 5.05
N VAL A 67 5.19 11.49 4.02
CA VAL A 67 5.96 11.40 2.77
C VAL A 67 5.99 12.75 2.05
N SER A 68 4.88 13.49 1.98
CA SER A 68 4.82 14.81 1.33
C SER A 68 5.72 15.86 1.99
N GLN A 69 6.03 15.71 3.30
CA GLN A 69 6.97 16.59 3.99
C GLN A 69 8.42 16.28 3.61
N VAL A 70 8.70 15.04 3.22
CA VAL A 70 10.04 14.64 2.77
C VAL A 70 10.23 14.96 1.28
N ASP A 71 9.36 14.43 0.41
CA ASP A 71 9.43 14.64 -1.02
C ASP A 71 8.03 14.52 -1.68
N ARG A 72 7.53 15.63 -2.22
CA ARG A 72 6.25 15.67 -2.94
C ARG A 72 6.32 15.07 -4.33
N SER A 73 7.51 14.89 -4.87
CA SER A 73 7.71 14.28 -6.20
C SER A 73 7.72 12.75 -6.14
N LEU A 74 7.77 12.16 -4.93
CA LEU A 74 7.72 10.71 -4.77
C LEU A 74 6.45 10.14 -5.42
N PRO A 75 6.57 9.11 -6.29
CA PRO A 75 5.42 8.45 -6.89
C PRO A 75 4.48 7.84 -5.83
N VAL A 76 3.21 8.23 -5.87
CA VAL A 76 2.13 7.65 -5.08
C VAL A 76 1.27 6.79 -6.00
N LEU A 77 1.37 5.47 -5.86
CA LEU A 77 0.67 4.50 -6.68
C LEU A 77 -0.71 4.21 -6.07
N PHE A 78 -1.76 4.49 -6.83
CA PHE A 78 -3.14 4.18 -6.49
C PHE A 78 -3.70 3.13 -7.43
N LEU A 79 -4.18 2.02 -6.88
CA LEU A 79 -4.80 0.94 -7.65
C LEU A 79 -6.26 1.29 -7.96
N GLU A 80 -6.49 1.92 -9.13
CA GLU A 80 -7.84 2.26 -9.59
C GLU A 80 -8.55 1.01 -10.12
N THR A 81 -9.32 0.40 -9.26
CA THR A 81 -9.95 -0.90 -9.52
C THR A 81 -11.27 -0.81 -10.30
N GLY A 82 -11.83 0.39 -10.47
CA GLY A 82 -13.18 0.62 -10.96
C GLY A 82 -14.28 0.13 -10.00
N LYS A 83 -13.93 -0.12 -8.72
CA LYS A 83 -14.82 -0.66 -7.68
C LYS A 83 -14.75 0.13 -6.38
N HIS A 84 -14.14 1.32 -6.39
CA HIS A 84 -14.06 2.16 -5.20
C HIS A 84 -15.40 2.81 -4.86
N PHE A 85 -15.55 3.21 -3.59
CA PHE A 85 -16.59 4.15 -3.21
C PHE A 85 -16.33 5.52 -3.86
N PRO A 86 -17.37 6.25 -4.28
CA PRO A 86 -17.22 7.65 -4.74
C PRO A 86 -16.50 8.53 -3.70
N GLU A 87 -16.77 8.31 -2.41
CA GLU A 87 -16.15 9.02 -1.29
C GLU A 87 -14.64 8.76 -1.21
N THR A 88 -14.18 7.54 -1.55
CA THR A 88 -12.74 7.22 -1.61
C THR A 88 -12.07 7.98 -2.75
N LEU A 89 -12.72 8.08 -3.91
CA LEU A 89 -12.18 8.81 -5.05
C LEU A 89 -12.13 10.32 -4.76
N ALA A 90 -13.17 10.88 -4.15
CA ALA A 90 -13.19 12.28 -3.75
C ALA A 90 -12.12 12.57 -2.70
N TYR A 91 -11.96 11.70 -1.70
CA TYR A 91 -10.92 11.83 -0.66
C TYR A 91 -9.50 11.69 -1.23
N ARG A 92 -9.29 10.81 -2.21
CA ARG A 92 -8.03 10.71 -2.95
C ARG A 92 -7.69 12.03 -3.63
N ASP A 93 -8.65 12.62 -4.32
CA ASP A 93 -8.45 13.87 -5.06
C ASP A 93 -8.18 15.03 -4.09
N GLU A 94 -8.93 15.15 -3.00
CA GLU A 94 -8.72 16.13 -1.93
C GLU A 94 -7.30 16.04 -1.33
N LEU A 95 -6.85 14.82 -0.96
CA LEU A 95 -5.50 14.62 -0.42
C LEU A 95 -4.42 14.90 -1.45
N THR A 96 -4.65 14.52 -2.70
CA THR A 96 -3.71 14.78 -3.79
C THR A 96 -3.47 16.27 -3.97
N ASP A 97 -4.53 17.06 -4.01
CA ASP A 97 -4.45 18.51 -4.16
C ASP A 97 -3.86 19.17 -2.91
N ARG A 98 -4.34 18.84 -1.72
CA ARG A 98 -3.90 19.42 -0.45
C ARG A 98 -2.42 19.17 -0.17
N LEU A 99 -1.95 17.95 -0.41
CA LEU A 99 -0.58 17.54 -0.14
C LEU A 99 0.34 17.70 -1.37
N ARG A 100 -0.22 18.05 -2.54
CA ARG A 100 0.48 18.15 -3.83
C ARG A 100 1.23 16.86 -4.18
N LEU A 101 0.52 15.74 -4.13
CA LEU A 101 1.11 14.42 -4.36
C LEU A 101 1.35 14.17 -5.85
N ASN A 102 2.41 13.44 -6.16
CA ASN A 102 2.65 12.88 -7.49
C ASN A 102 1.86 11.57 -7.66
N LEU A 103 0.54 11.67 -7.86
CA LEU A 103 -0.36 10.55 -7.97
C LEU A 103 -0.25 9.84 -9.32
N ILE A 104 -0.10 8.52 -9.28
CA ILE A 104 -0.12 7.64 -10.46
C ILE A 104 -1.25 6.63 -10.28
N ASN A 105 -2.29 6.73 -11.13
CA ASN A 105 -3.37 5.76 -11.15
C ASN A 105 -2.97 4.52 -11.94
N LEU A 106 -3.00 3.37 -11.30
CA LEU A 106 -2.75 2.05 -11.90
C LEU A 106 -4.08 1.39 -12.19
N THR A 107 -4.42 1.26 -13.47
CA THR A 107 -5.65 0.61 -13.93
C THR A 107 -5.40 -0.84 -14.33
N PRO A 108 -6.39 -1.73 -14.17
CA PRO A 108 -6.35 -3.06 -14.75
C PRO A 108 -6.27 -2.99 -16.27
N ASP A 109 -5.70 -4.02 -16.87
CA ASP A 109 -5.63 -4.16 -18.31
C ASP A 109 -7.04 -4.36 -18.90
N PRO A 110 -7.47 -3.56 -19.89
CA PRO A 110 -8.81 -3.66 -20.47
C PRO A 110 -9.09 -5.01 -21.12
N ASP A 111 -8.11 -5.63 -21.77
CA ASP A 111 -8.27 -6.91 -22.45
C ASP A 111 -8.41 -8.04 -21.41
N GLU A 112 -7.64 -7.97 -20.31
CA GLU A 112 -7.80 -8.90 -19.19
C GLU A 112 -9.17 -8.75 -18.50
N LEU A 113 -9.68 -7.52 -18.36
CA LEU A 113 -11.02 -7.29 -17.81
C LEU A 113 -12.12 -7.87 -18.72
N ALA A 114 -12.02 -7.62 -20.01
CA ALA A 114 -12.96 -8.16 -20.98
C ALA A 114 -12.96 -9.71 -21.00
N ALA A 115 -11.77 -10.30 -20.92
CA ALA A 115 -11.62 -11.76 -20.95
C ALA A 115 -12.02 -12.47 -19.65
N LYS A 116 -11.81 -11.82 -18.48
CA LYS A 116 -11.89 -12.51 -17.18
C LYS A 116 -12.99 -11.96 -16.25
N ASP A 117 -13.52 -10.78 -16.51
CA ASP A 117 -14.54 -10.12 -15.70
C ASP A 117 -15.44 -9.21 -16.54
N GLU A 118 -15.92 -9.71 -17.71
CA GLU A 118 -16.76 -8.98 -18.65
C GLU A 118 -18.01 -8.37 -17.97
N SER A 119 -18.66 -9.14 -17.08
CA SER A 119 -19.82 -8.67 -16.32
C SER A 119 -19.47 -7.67 -15.21
N GLY A 120 -18.20 -7.57 -14.84
CA GLY A 120 -17.76 -6.79 -13.68
C GLY A 120 -18.18 -7.36 -12.33
N LEU A 121 -18.66 -8.61 -12.26
CA LEU A 121 -19.20 -9.26 -11.07
C LEU A 121 -18.28 -10.33 -10.47
N ARG A 122 -17.06 -10.48 -10.98
CA ARG A 122 -16.11 -11.50 -10.50
C ARG A 122 -15.87 -11.44 -8.98
N TRP A 123 -15.91 -10.26 -8.39
CA TRP A 123 -15.78 -10.07 -6.94
C TRP A 123 -16.80 -10.90 -6.13
N SER A 124 -17.97 -11.24 -6.70
CA SER A 124 -19.06 -11.91 -5.99
C SER A 124 -18.95 -13.45 -5.98
N TYR A 125 -18.05 -14.04 -6.78
CA TYR A 125 -17.83 -15.49 -6.84
C TYR A 125 -16.36 -15.90 -6.83
N ASP A 126 -15.44 -14.98 -7.16
CA ASP A 126 -13.98 -15.18 -7.15
C ASP A 126 -13.29 -13.88 -6.74
N PRO A 127 -13.30 -13.52 -5.45
CA PRO A 127 -12.69 -12.29 -4.97
C PRO A 127 -11.16 -12.29 -5.12
N ASP A 128 -10.51 -13.45 -5.13
CA ASP A 128 -9.07 -13.56 -5.33
C ASP A 128 -8.68 -13.24 -6.78
N GLY A 129 -9.35 -13.86 -7.74
CA GLY A 129 -9.15 -13.54 -9.15
C GLY A 129 -9.56 -12.11 -9.51
N CYS A 130 -10.56 -11.53 -8.85
CA CYS A 130 -10.89 -10.12 -8.99
C CYS A 130 -9.75 -9.23 -8.47
N CYS A 131 -9.17 -9.55 -7.31
CA CYS A 131 -8.02 -8.81 -6.77
C CYS A 131 -6.77 -8.99 -7.64
N ASP A 132 -6.54 -10.19 -8.19
CA ASP A 132 -5.42 -10.47 -9.08
C ASP A 132 -5.41 -9.51 -10.28
N ILE A 133 -6.49 -9.52 -11.08
CA ILE A 133 -6.56 -8.70 -12.31
C ILE A 133 -6.65 -7.20 -12.05
N ARG A 134 -7.23 -6.78 -10.90
CA ARG A 134 -7.48 -5.35 -10.62
C ARG A 134 -6.44 -4.71 -9.71
N LYS A 135 -5.60 -5.51 -9.03
CA LYS A 135 -4.61 -5.00 -8.07
C LYS A 135 -3.24 -5.61 -8.24
N VAL A 136 -3.13 -6.95 -8.14
CA VAL A 136 -1.82 -7.62 -8.10
C VAL A 136 -1.06 -7.37 -9.40
N ARG A 137 -1.66 -7.68 -10.54
CA ARG A 137 -1.01 -7.51 -11.85
C ARG A 137 -0.69 -6.04 -12.19
N PRO A 138 -1.61 -5.05 -12.01
CA PRO A 138 -1.27 -3.66 -12.23
C PRO A 138 -0.12 -3.17 -11.33
N LEU A 139 -0.11 -3.59 -10.05
CA LEU A 139 0.96 -3.23 -9.13
C LEU A 139 2.29 -3.87 -9.55
N ALA A 140 2.30 -5.17 -9.86
CA ALA A 140 3.50 -5.89 -10.29
C ALA A 140 4.17 -5.21 -11.50
N ARG A 141 3.39 -4.85 -12.53
CA ARG A 141 3.89 -4.09 -13.69
C ARG A 141 4.50 -2.74 -13.31
N ALA A 142 3.84 -2.00 -12.42
CA ALA A 142 4.34 -0.71 -11.97
C ALA A 142 5.63 -0.84 -11.16
N MET A 143 5.71 -1.88 -10.31
CA MET A 143 6.85 -2.12 -9.43
C MET A 143 8.13 -2.54 -10.15
N GLU A 144 8.08 -2.93 -11.41
CA GLU A 144 9.29 -3.22 -12.23
C GLU A 144 10.31 -2.07 -12.24
N ARG A 145 9.84 -0.84 -12.01
CA ARG A 145 10.65 0.39 -12.01
C ARG A 145 11.22 0.76 -10.63
N PHE A 146 10.78 0.08 -9.57
CA PHE A 146 11.12 0.43 -8.20
C PHE A 146 11.86 -0.70 -7.50
N ASP A 147 12.73 -0.33 -6.58
CA ASP A 147 13.50 -1.25 -5.75
C ASP A 147 12.78 -1.56 -4.43
N ALA A 148 11.86 -0.67 -4.01
CA ALA A 148 11.10 -0.84 -2.79
C ALA A 148 9.71 -0.18 -2.86
N SER A 149 8.78 -0.67 -2.03
CA SER A 149 7.47 -0.07 -1.81
C SER A 149 7.33 0.44 -0.37
N ILE A 150 6.75 1.64 -0.21
CA ILE A 150 6.32 2.15 1.10
C ILE A 150 4.83 1.85 1.25
N THR A 151 4.43 1.28 2.39
CA THR A 151 3.03 0.89 2.66
C THR A 151 2.53 1.41 4.00
N GLY A 152 1.21 1.63 4.12
CA GLY A 152 0.57 2.13 5.34
C GLY A 152 0.15 1.03 6.32
N ARG A 153 0.75 -0.17 6.28
CA ARG A 153 0.43 -1.25 7.19
C ARG A 153 0.89 -0.93 8.61
N LYS A 154 0.12 -1.37 9.60
CA LYS A 154 0.37 -1.17 11.03
C LYS A 154 0.14 -2.47 11.80
N GLY A 155 0.93 -2.71 12.83
CA GLY A 155 0.87 -3.95 13.61
C GLY A 155 -0.46 -4.17 14.34
N PHE A 156 -1.18 -3.10 14.71
CA PHE A 156 -2.45 -3.20 15.44
C PHE A 156 -3.67 -3.50 14.55
N GLN A 157 -3.55 -3.39 13.23
CA GLN A 157 -4.70 -3.49 12.31
C GLN A 157 -5.29 -4.89 12.18
N SER A 158 -4.52 -5.93 12.45
CA SER A 158 -4.99 -7.32 12.45
C SER A 158 -4.03 -8.23 13.23
N ALA A 159 -4.51 -9.41 13.63
CA ALA A 159 -3.67 -10.43 14.27
C ALA A 159 -2.51 -10.87 13.36
N THR A 160 -2.73 -10.95 12.05
CA THR A 160 -1.72 -11.32 11.04
C THR A 160 -0.60 -10.28 10.89
N ARG A 161 -0.84 -9.04 11.30
CA ARG A 161 0.14 -7.94 11.26
C ARG A 161 0.85 -7.70 12.59
N ARG A 162 0.53 -8.49 13.62
CA ARG A 162 1.19 -8.35 14.92
C ARG A 162 2.68 -8.66 14.80
N GLY A 163 3.51 -7.70 15.18
CA GLY A 163 4.98 -7.82 15.04
C GLY A 163 5.51 -7.48 13.63
N LEU A 164 4.70 -6.83 12.79
CA LEU A 164 5.11 -6.35 11.48
C LEU A 164 6.41 -5.52 11.58
N PRO A 165 7.49 -5.89 10.87
CA PRO A 165 8.73 -5.12 10.88
C PRO A 165 8.58 -3.85 10.02
N ARG A 166 9.43 -2.85 10.30
CA ARG A 166 9.50 -1.64 9.45
C ARG A 166 10.06 -1.93 8.05
N PHE A 167 10.95 -2.92 7.93
CA PHE A 167 11.53 -3.37 6.67
C PHE A 167 11.41 -4.88 6.56
N GLU A 168 10.94 -5.36 5.44
CA GLU A 168 10.85 -6.79 5.11
C GLU A 168 11.12 -6.99 3.61
N ILE A 169 11.52 -8.19 3.22
CA ILE A 169 11.58 -8.55 1.80
C ILE A 169 10.16 -8.82 1.32
N ASP A 170 9.81 -8.28 0.15
CA ASP A 170 8.52 -8.56 -0.47
C ASP A 170 8.51 -9.98 -1.04
N ALA A 171 7.88 -10.91 -0.33
CA ALA A 171 7.80 -12.31 -0.74
C ALA A 171 6.88 -12.53 -1.96
N SER A 172 6.09 -11.51 -2.35
CA SER A 172 5.08 -11.66 -3.40
C SER A 172 5.65 -11.62 -4.83
N ASP A 173 6.86 -11.12 -5.05
CA ASP A 173 7.40 -10.89 -6.39
C ASP A 173 8.66 -11.71 -6.76
N GLY A 174 9.32 -12.32 -5.81
CA GLY A 174 10.55 -13.09 -6.03
C GLY A 174 11.79 -12.28 -6.47
N GLU A 175 11.66 -10.95 -6.61
CA GLU A 175 12.70 -10.03 -7.09
C GLU A 175 13.59 -9.49 -5.96
N GLY A 176 13.24 -9.79 -4.71
CA GLY A 176 13.94 -9.29 -3.53
C GLY A 176 13.76 -7.78 -3.32
N ARG A 177 12.57 -7.24 -3.63
CA ARG A 177 12.24 -5.85 -3.28
C ARG A 177 12.01 -5.68 -1.79
N LEU A 178 12.30 -4.50 -1.27
CA LEU A 178 11.92 -4.16 0.09
C LEU A 178 10.47 -3.69 0.17
N LYS A 179 9.79 -4.12 1.20
CA LYS A 179 8.52 -3.56 1.64
C LYS A 179 8.74 -2.79 2.94
N ILE A 180 8.45 -1.50 2.91
CA ILE A 180 8.75 -0.56 3.98
C ILE A 180 7.44 -0.15 4.66
N ASN A 181 7.35 -0.34 5.97
CA ASN A 181 6.17 -0.10 6.78
C ASN A 181 6.47 0.97 7.84
N PRO A 182 6.48 2.27 7.49
CA PRO A 182 6.90 3.33 8.39
C PRO A 182 6.06 3.45 9.67
N LEU A 183 4.81 3.03 9.58
CA LEU A 183 3.84 3.10 10.68
C LEU A 183 3.66 1.77 11.42
N ALA A 184 4.55 0.79 11.22
CA ALA A 184 4.41 -0.57 11.77
C ALA A 184 4.22 -0.59 13.29
N ASP A 185 4.91 0.27 14.03
CA ASP A 185 4.89 0.41 15.49
C ASP A 185 4.00 1.55 16.01
N TRP A 186 3.25 2.23 15.14
CA TRP A 186 2.29 3.23 15.56
C TRP A 186 1.02 2.56 16.08
N ASP A 187 0.50 3.06 17.18
CA ASP A 187 -0.80 2.69 17.72
C ASP A 187 -1.92 3.65 17.27
N THR A 188 -3.15 3.32 17.62
CA THR A 188 -4.32 4.14 17.28
C THR A 188 -4.23 5.53 17.88
N ALA A 189 -3.75 5.66 19.12
CA ALA A 189 -3.67 6.96 19.80
C ALA A 189 -2.68 7.91 19.06
N ARG A 190 -1.54 7.37 18.60
CA ARG A 190 -0.56 8.14 17.83
C ARG A 190 -1.09 8.56 16.46
N ILE A 191 -1.88 7.70 15.82
CA ILE A 191 -2.56 8.03 14.55
C ILE A 191 -3.56 9.17 14.76
N GLU A 192 -4.42 9.07 15.78
CA GLU A 192 -5.42 10.09 16.08
C GLU A 192 -4.77 11.44 16.41
N ASP A 193 -3.78 11.46 17.31
CA ASP A 193 -3.01 12.65 17.66
C ASP A 193 -2.32 13.30 16.43
N TYR A 194 -1.84 12.49 15.50
CA TYR A 194 -1.24 12.98 14.26
C TYR A 194 -2.29 13.67 13.36
N PHE A 195 -3.47 13.08 13.21
CA PHE A 195 -4.58 13.69 12.47
C PHE A 195 -4.94 15.06 13.05
N GLU A 196 -5.08 15.15 14.37
CA GLU A 196 -5.44 16.38 15.07
C GLU A 196 -4.37 17.46 14.95
N ARG A 197 -3.10 17.11 15.22
CA ARG A 197 -1.98 18.06 15.16
C ARG A 197 -1.74 18.65 13.78
N HIS A 198 -2.03 17.91 12.73
CA HIS A 198 -1.79 18.33 11.35
C HIS A 198 -3.08 18.72 10.61
N ASP A 199 -4.20 18.78 11.30
CA ASP A 199 -5.52 19.11 10.74
C ASP A 199 -5.78 18.33 9.44
N LEU A 200 -5.53 16.99 9.44
CA LEU A 200 -5.70 16.18 8.26
C LEU A 200 -7.17 15.84 8.03
N PRO A 201 -7.66 15.85 6.78
CA PRO A 201 -9.02 15.45 6.50
C PRO A 201 -9.20 13.97 6.79
N ARG A 202 -10.36 13.61 7.33
CA ARG A 202 -10.74 12.22 7.58
C ARG A 202 -11.54 11.67 6.42
N HIS A 203 -11.34 10.39 6.13
CA HIS A 203 -12.16 9.74 5.10
C HIS A 203 -13.64 9.75 5.51
N PRO A 204 -14.58 10.26 4.67
CA PRO A 204 -15.97 10.46 5.04
C PRO A 204 -16.67 9.20 5.59
N LEU A 205 -16.39 8.04 5.00
CA LEU A 205 -17.00 6.77 5.39
C LEU A 205 -16.62 6.31 6.81
N VAL A 206 -15.58 6.85 7.44
CA VAL A 206 -15.24 6.53 8.83
C VAL A 206 -16.38 6.92 9.76
N ALA A 207 -16.94 8.12 9.60
CA ALA A 207 -18.09 8.59 10.37
C ALA A 207 -19.35 7.76 10.12
N GLU A 208 -19.41 7.02 9.00
CA GLU A 208 -20.50 6.15 8.65
C GLU A 208 -20.36 4.70 9.13
N GLY A 209 -19.27 4.40 9.87
CA GLY A 209 -19.03 3.07 10.44
C GLY A 209 -18.19 2.14 9.56
N TYR A 210 -17.34 2.68 8.68
CA TYR A 210 -16.36 1.93 7.90
C TYR A 210 -14.93 2.19 8.41
N PRO A 211 -14.44 1.49 9.43
CA PRO A 211 -13.11 1.71 9.98
C PRO A 211 -11.98 1.20 9.08
N SER A 212 -12.29 0.28 8.16
CA SER A 212 -11.35 -0.25 7.14
C SER A 212 -12.00 -0.20 5.78
N ILE A 213 -11.41 0.53 4.83
CA ILE A 213 -12.03 0.84 3.54
C ILE A 213 -11.21 0.22 2.41
N GLY A 214 -11.91 -0.39 1.45
CA GLY A 214 -11.36 -0.92 0.20
C GLY A 214 -12.36 -0.78 -0.93
N CYS A 215 -12.46 -1.77 -1.84
CA CYS A 215 -13.49 -1.78 -2.87
C CYS A 215 -14.88 -1.83 -2.24
N ALA A 216 -15.82 -1.04 -2.77
CA ALA A 216 -17.19 -0.94 -2.26
C ALA A 216 -17.90 -2.30 -2.11
N PRO A 217 -17.88 -3.20 -3.12
CA PRO A 217 -18.55 -4.48 -2.97
C PRO A 217 -17.90 -5.44 -1.96
N CYS A 218 -16.66 -5.15 -1.50
CA CYS A 218 -15.93 -5.98 -0.56
C CYS A 218 -15.76 -5.32 0.81
N THR A 219 -16.56 -4.29 1.13
CA THR A 219 -16.41 -3.51 2.36
C THR A 219 -17.78 -3.25 2.99
N ASN A 220 -17.99 -3.69 4.22
CA ASN A 220 -19.19 -3.50 5.00
C ASN A 220 -18.93 -2.66 6.25
N LYS A 221 -19.98 -2.09 6.82
CA LYS A 221 -19.92 -1.40 8.13
C LYS A 221 -19.57 -2.39 9.23
N VAL A 222 -18.87 -1.90 10.24
CA VAL A 222 -18.45 -2.67 11.41
C VAL A 222 -19.10 -2.08 12.65
N ARG A 223 -19.57 -2.93 13.57
CA ARG A 223 -20.16 -2.47 14.83
C ARG A 223 -19.09 -1.97 15.79
N PRO A 224 -19.40 -1.00 16.65
CA PRO A 224 -18.47 -0.56 17.69
C PRO A 224 -17.99 -1.74 18.54
N GLY A 225 -16.66 -1.87 18.70
CA GLY A 225 -16.03 -2.93 19.49
C GLY A 225 -15.67 -4.21 18.73
N GLU A 226 -16.09 -4.36 17.47
CA GLU A 226 -15.64 -5.45 16.60
C GLU A 226 -14.27 -5.12 15.97
N ASP A 227 -13.59 -6.14 15.44
CA ASP A 227 -12.34 -5.95 14.68
C ASP A 227 -12.59 -4.98 13.52
N PRO A 228 -11.81 -3.89 13.39
CA PRO A 228 -11.98 -2.91 12.31
C PRO A 228 -11.95 -3.50 10.89
N ARG A 229 -11.36 -4.68 10.71
CA ARG A 229 -11.29 -5.35 9.41
C ARG A 229 -12.35 -6.42 9.21
N SER A 230 -13.20 -6.72 10.20
CA SER A 230 -14.28 -7.71 10.09
C SER A 230 -15.30 -7.40 8.98
N GLY A 231 -15.42 -6.13 8.59
CA GLY A 231 -16.24 -5.70 7.45
C GLY A 231 -15.62 -5.98 6.08
N ARG A 232 -14.34 -6.44 6.00
CA ARG A 232 -13.67 -6.72 4.72
C ARG A 232 -13.93 -8.16 4.29
N TRP A 233 -14.31 -8.34 3.02
CA TRP A 233 -14.61 -9.66 2.42
C TRP A 233 -15.55 -10.50 3.28
N SER A 234 -16.53 -9.89 3.90
CA SER A 234 -17.53 -10.55 4.75
C SER A 234 -18.18 -11.73 4.01
N GLY A 235 -18.15 -12.91 4.60
CA GLY A 235 -18.64 -14.15 3.99
C GLY A 235 -17.59 -14.94 3.18
N TRP A 236 -16.33 -14.47 3.14
CA TRP A 236 -15.23 -15.15 2.48
C TRP A 236 -14.10 -15.46 3.46
N ASP A 237 -13.43 -16.58 3.26
CA ASP A 237 -12.19 -16.91 3.98
C ASP A 237 -11.01 -16.12 3.37
N LYS A 238 -11.06 -14.80 3.54
CA LYS A 238 -10.07 -13.87 2.98
C LYS A 238 -9.81 -12.72 3.96
N THR A 239 -8.54 -12.50 4.29
CA THR A 239 -8.11 -11.45 5.24
C THR A 239 -7.29 -10.34 4.59
N GLU A 240 -6.64 -10.62 3.44
CA GLU A 240 -5.79 -9.66 2.72
C GLU A 240 -6.10 -9.65 1.21
N CYS A 241 -5.85 -8.52 0.56
CA CYS A 241 -5.85 -8.45 -0.88
C CYS A 241 -4.45 -8.85 -1.38
N GLY A 242 -4.27 -9.82 -2.21
CA GLY A 242 -3.01 -10.44 -2.64
C GLY A 242 -1.74 -9.58 -2.81
N ILE A 243 -1.84 -8.23 -2.76
CA ILE A 243 -0.67 -7.31 -2.73
C ILE A 243 0.11 -7.33 -1.40
N HIS A 244 -0.41 -8.01 -0.37
CA HIS A 244 0.20 -8.13 0.96
C HIS A 244 0.28 -9.58 1.44
N SER A 245 0.01 -10.56 0.57
CA SER A 245 0.13 -11.97 0.92
C SER A 245 1.60 -12.35 1.07
N ASP A 246 1.90 -13.02 2.18
CA ASP A 246 3.17 -13.68 2.39
C ASP A 246 3.16 -14.94 1.50
N GLY A 247 3.77 -14.90 0.34
CA GLY A 247 4.08 -15.98 -0.62
C GLY A 247 3.33 -17.32 -0.66
N ASP A 248 2.66 -17.71 0.42
CA ASP A 248 2.00 -19.01 0.60
C ASP A 248 0.57 -19.11 -0.01
N GLN A 249 0.04 -18.05 -0.61
CA GLN A 249 -1.27 -18.06 -1.29
C GLN A 249 -1.21 -17.70 -2.78
N ALA A 250 -0.11 -17.98 -3.45
CA ALA A 250 -0.10 -18.10 -4.89
C ALA A 250 -0.76 -19.46 -5.27
N VAL A 251 -2.08 -19.52 -5.16
CA VAL A 251 -2.84 -20.65 -5.69
C VAL A 251 -3.28 -20.29 -7.11
N PHE A 252 -2.78 -21.02 -8.04
CA PHE A 252 -3.00 -21.27 -9.45
C PHE A 252 -4.32 -20.81 -10.08
#